data_feea056da4d529f740a29ebabb660dff
#
_entry.id   feea056da4d529f740a29ebabb660dff
#
_cell.length_a   1.000
_cell.length_b   1.000
_cell.length_c   1.000
_cell.angle_alpha   90.00
_cell.angle_beta   90.00
_cell.angle_gamma   90.00
#
_symmetry.space_group_name_H-M   'P 1'
#
loop_
_entity.id
_entity.type
_entity.pdbx_description
1 polymer ?
#
loop_
_entity_poly.entity_id
_entity_poly.type
_entity_poly.pdbx_seq_one_letter_code
_entity_poly.pdbx_strand_id
1 'polypeptide(L)'
;MRLITRANLDGVGCGVLITRMESIEQVQFAHPQYIPKGTVEVNKGDVIANLPFHANAGMWFANNQKSESKSDKSFGILGKRGFAPSTTRLVYDYYDSPRLKRFEGFIRETDRIDNANLTMDDVLNPEGWVLLSYTLDPFMGLAAYHGYAFAVMISIQNGSHVNQVLDMPEVKGRINRYRMDAEEFKFELTDRSKLEENVIVTDFRDTDIMPVGNRFIAFALFPEGNVQVGISLHKDQTELRVRLGKSIFNRTCEVHLGQLAERYGGGGVSGAAGFSLDPKDAKTEATIAEVIEHLQENAYTF
;
A
#
# COMPACT_ATOMS: atom_id res chain seq x y z
N MET A 1 -24.74 -10.70 -7.65
CA MET A 1 -23.31 -11.08 -7.52
C MET A 1 -22.71 -10.38 -6.31
N ARG A 2 -21.64 -10.95 -5.72
CA ARG A 2 -20.89 -10.30 -4.65
C ARG A 2 -19.56 -9.75 -5.20
N LEU A 3 -19.17 -8.54 -4.78
CA LEU A 3 -17.86 -7.96 -5.03
C LEU A 3 -16.99 -8.11 -3.78
N ILE A 4 -15.78 -8.64 -3.94
CA ILE A 4 -14.75 -8.69 -2.91
C ILE A 4 -13.61 -7.77 -3.35
N THR A 5 -13.28 -6.78 -2.54
CA THR A 5 -12.25 -5.80 -2.86
C THR A 5 -11.47 -5.36 -1.62
N ARG A 6 -10.40 -4.59 -1.80
CA ARG A 6 -9.58 -4.09 -0.69
C ARG A 6 -10.17 -2.80 -0.13
N ALA A 7 -9.99 -2.56 1.18
CA ALA A 7 -10.48 -1.33 1.85
C ALA A 7 -9.51 -0.13 1.74
N ASN A 8 -8.68 -0.06 0.70
CA ASN A 8 -7.88 1.13 0.36
C ASN A 8 -8.57 1.95 -0.73
N LEU A 9 -8.05 3.12 -1.09
CA LEU A 9 -8.67 4.00 -2.06
C LEU A 9 -8.87 3.33 -3.44
N ASP A 10 -7.89 2.54 -3.91
CA ASP A 10 -7.99 1.79 -5.18
C ASP A 10 -9.09 0.72 -5.13
N GLY A 11 -9.20 -0.03 -4.03
CA GLY A 11 -10.30 -1.00 -3.87
C GLY A 11 -11.67 -0.36 -3.72
N VAL A 12 -11.76 0.80 -3.06
CA VAL A 12 -12.98 1.62 -3.01
C VAL A 12 -13.33 2.11 -4.42
N GLY A 13 -12.35 2.56 -5.20
CA GLY A 13 -12.53 2.97 -6.60
C GLY A 13 -13.05 1.83 -7.47
N CYS A 14 -12.50 0.63 -7.35
CA CYS A 14 -13.04 -0.56 -8.00
C CYS A 14 -14.52 -0.77 -7.63
N GLY A 15 -14.85 -0.64 -6.35
CA GLY A 15 -16.23 -0.75 -5.85
C GLY A 15 -17.17 0.26 -6.49
N VAL A 16 -16.76 1.54 -6.54
CA VAL A 16 -17.54 2.61 -7.19
C VAL A 16 -17.86 2.30 -8.64
N LEU A 17 -16.88 1.82 -9.41
CA LEU A 17 -17.04 1.58 -10.84
C LEU A 17 -17.80 0.29 -11.13
N ILE A 18 -17.44 -0.82 -10.47
CA ILE A 18 -18.05 -2.14 -10.72
C ILE A 18 -19.52 -2.15 -10.34
N THR A 19 -19.91 -1.56 -9.22
CA THR A 19 -21.31 -1.49 -8.80
C THR A 19 -22.20 -0.61 -9.72
N ARG A 20 -21.59 0.21 -10.57
CA ARG A 20 -22.29 0.97 -11.63
C ARG A 20 -22.53 0.16 -12.91
N MET A 21 -21.73 -0.87 -13.11
CA MET A 21 -21.73 -1.65 -14.34
C MET A 21 -22.36 -3.01 -14.16
N GLU A 22 -22.21 -3.61 -12.99
CA GLU A 22 -22.69 -4.94 -12.65
C GLU A 22 -23.77 -4.90 -11.56
N SER A 23 -24.64 -5.92 -11.55
CA SER A 23 -25.66 -6.10 -10.50
C SER A 23 -25.01 -6.71 -9.24
N ILE A 24 -24.36 -5.86 -8.46
CA ILE A 24 -23.71 -6.26 -7.20
C ILE A 24 -24.72 -6.14 -6.05
N GLU A 25 -25.02 -7.24 -5.39
CA GLU A 25 -25.93 -7.31 -4.24
C GLU A 25 -25.22 -7.10 -2.91
N GLN A 26 -23.91 -7.44 -2.87
CA GLN A 26 -23.10 -7.34 -1.68
C GLN A 26 -21.69 -6.91 -2.04
N VAL A 27 -21.12 -5.99 -1.24
CA VAL A 27 -19.69 -5.63 -1.29
C VAL A 27 -19.04 -6.12 -0.01
N GLN A 28 -17.91 -6.78 -0.14
CA GLN A 28 -17.09 -7.24 0.98
C GLN A 28 -15.67 -6.66 0.84
N PHE A 29 -15.19 -5.99 1.88
CA PHE A 29 -13.79 -5.57 1.93
C PHE A 29 -12.95 -6.64 2.63
N ALA A 30 -11.78 -6.95 2.05
CA ALA A 30 -10.90 -7.99 2.54
C ALA A 30 -9.43 -7.57 2.50
N HIS A 31 -8.63 -8.12 3.41
CA HIS A 31 -7.19 -8.02 3.35
C HIS A 31 -6.64 -9.01 2.30
N PRO A 32 -5.61 -8.63 1.49
CA PRO A 32 -5.08 -9.50 0.44
C PRO A 32 -4.68 -10.91 0.92
N GLN A 33 -4.14 -11.02 2.13
CA GLN A 33 -3.74 -12.31 2.71
C GLN A 33 -4.92 -13.24 3.05
N TYR A 34 -6.14 -12.71 3.17
CA TYR A 34 -7.31 -13.52 3.53
C TYR A 34 -7.80 -14.40 2.39
N ILE A 35 -7.51 -14.02 1.14
CA ILE A 35 -7.87 -14.82 -0.04
C ILE A 35 -7.06 -16.13 -0.09
N PRO A 36 -5.70 -16.13 -0.13
CA PRO A 36 -4.93 -17.37 -0.18
C PRO A 36 -5.00 -18.20 1.11
N LYS A 37 -5.29 -17.57 2.27
CA LYS A 37 -5.49 -18.27 3.54
C LYS A 37 -6.87 -18.92 3.68
N GLY A 38 -7.81 -18.65 2.76
CA GLY A 38 -9.19 -19.12 2.86
C GLY A 38 -10.00 -18.50 4.01
N THR A 39 -9.50 -17.40 4.63
CA THR A 39 -10.23 -16.68 5.69
C THR A 39 -11.47 -15.99 5.14
N VAL A 40 -11.42 -15.57 3.88
CA VAL A 40 -12.56 -15.10 3.11
C VAL A 40 -12.91 -16.16 2.08
N GLU A 41 -14.10 -16.74 2.21
CA GLU A 41 -14.61 -17.67 1.22
C GLU A 41 -14.95 -16.94 -0.08
N VAL A 42 -14.44 -17.44 -1.20
CA VAL A 42 -14.76 -16.96 -2.55
C VAL A 42 -15.71 -17.93 -3.22
N ASN A 43 -16.94 -17.48 -3.49
CA ASN A 43 -17.96 -18.27 -4.14
C ASN A 43 -17.86 -18.20 -5.67
N LYS A 44 -18.41 -19.20 -6.33
CA LYS A 44 -18.45 -19.22 -7.80
C LYS A 44 -19.26 -18.02 -8.33
N GLY A 45 -18.61 -17.24 -9.19
CA GLY A 45 -19.23 -16.04 -9.79
C GLY A 45 -19.01 -14.74 -9.02
N ASP A 46 -18.28 -14.76 -7.89
CA ASP A 46 -17.87 -13.53 -7.23
C ASP A 46 -16.96 -12.69 -8.14
N VAL A 47 -17.06 -11.37 -7.99
CA VAL A 47 -16.14 -10.41 -8.60
C VAL A 47 -15.03 -10.11 -7.62
N ILE A 48 -13.78 -10.26 -8.02
CA ILE A 48 -12.61 -9.94 -7.21
C ILE A 48 -11.87 -8.76 -7.85
N ALA A 49 -11.57 -7.72 -7.06
CA ALA A 49 -10.82 -6.55 -7.53
C ALA A 49 -9.78 -6.10 -6.50
N ASN A 50 -8.58 -5.72 -6.96
CA ASN A 50 -7.45 -5.28 -6.14
C ASN A 50 -7.03 -6.31 -5.06
N LEU A 51 -7.22 -7.58 -5.35
CA LEU A 51 -6.93 -8.72 -4.48
C LEU A 51 -6.29 -9.86 -5.28
N PRO A 52 -5.59 -10.80 -4.63
CA PRO A 52 -5.01 -11.97 -5.28
C PRO A 52 -6.05 -12.82 -6.02
N PHE A 53 -5.56 -13.56 -7.00
CA PHE A 53 -6.37 -14.49 -7.78
C PHE A 53 -7.02 -15.59 -6.92
N HIS A 54 -8.27 -15.95 -7.28
CA HIS A 54 -8.95 -17.12 -6.77
C HIS A 54 -9.71 -17.84 -7.89
N ALA A 55 -9.63 -19.16 -7.95
CA ALA A 55 -10.17 -19.97 -9.04
C ALA A 55 -11.72 -19.92 -9.19
N ASN A 56 -12.42 -19.59 -8.10
CA ASN A 56 -13.88 -19.43 -8.09
C ASN A 56 -14.35 -18.05 -8.62
N ALA A 57 -13.43 -17.11 -8.86
CA ALA A 57 -13.82 -15.79 -9.35
C ALA A 57 -14.53 -15.89 -10.71
N GLY A 58 -15.68 -15.26 -10.83
CA GLY A 58 -16.35 -15.05 -12.11
C GLY A 58 -15.73 -13.89 -12.91
N MET A 59 -15.27 -12.88 -12.20
CA MET A 59 -14.51 -11.76 -12.75
C MET A 59 -13.32 -11.45 -11.85
N TRP A 60 -12.17 -11.07 -12.46
CA TRP A 60 -10.98 -10.68 -11.70
C TRP A 60 -10.28 -9.48 -12.32
N PHE A 61 -10.05 -8.45 -11.49
CA PHE A 61 -9.31 -7.23 -11.82
C PHE A 61 -8.11 -7.10 -10.90
N ALA A 62 -6.91 -7.04 -11.47
CA ALA A 62 -5.69 -6.92 -10.69
C ALA A 62 -4.60 -6.17 -11.45
N ASN A 63 -4.01 -5.19 -10.78
CA ASN A 63 -2.83 -4.50 -11.24
C ASN A 63 -1.58 -5.35 -10.90
N ASN A 64 -0.99 -5.95 -11.93
CA ASN A 64 0.14 -6.88 -11.81
C ASN A 64 1.49 -6.16 -11.89
N GLN A 65 1.65 -4.98 -11.31
CA GLN A 65 2.98 -4.36 -11.19
C GLN A 65 4.00 -5.26 -10.47
N LYS A 66 3.55 -6.36 -9.86
CA LYS A 66 4.32 -7.11 -8.85
C LYS A 66 4.48 -8.61 -9.09
N SER A 67 3.93 -9.20 -10.13
CA SER A 67 4.20 -10.61 -10.40
C SER A 67 4.19 -10.91 -11.89
N GLU A 68 5.35 -11.13 -12.44
CA GLU A 68 5.54 -11.94 -13.64
C GLU A 68 5.28 -13.41 -13.30
N SER A 69 4.06 -13.74 -12.89
CA SER A 69 3.64 -15.12 -12.74
C SER A 69 3.58 -15.75 -14.14
N LYS A 70 4.57 -16.58 -14.46
CA LYS A 70 4.74 -17.26 -15.75
C LYS A 70 3.61 -18.22 -16.14
N SER A 71 2.54 -18.36 -15.34
CA SER A 71 1.35 -19.10 -15.67
C SER A 71 0.12 -18.24 -15.43
N ASP A 72 -0.54 -17.81 -16.50
CA ASP A 72 -1.86 -17.16 -16.38
C ASP A 72 -2.93 -18.20 -15.99
N LYS A 73 -3.03 -18.43 -14.67
CA LYS A 73 -4.06 -19.34 -14.09
C LYS A 73 -5.48 -18.80 -14.25
N SER A 74 -5.65 -17.58 -14.76
CA SER A 74 -6.94 -16.91 -14.93
C SER A 74 -7.57 -17.12 -16.30
N PHE A 75 -7.07 -18.04 -17.11
CA PHE A 75 -7.58 -18.30 -18.45
C PHE A 75 -9.10 -18.59 -18.41
N GLY A 76 -9.86 -17.82 -19.16
CA GLY A 76 -11.33 -17.94 -19.23
C GLY A 76 -12.10 -17.15 -18.15
N ILE A 77 -11.42 -16.47 -17.19
CA ILE A 77 -12.08 -15.60 -16.22
C ILE A 77 -12.23 -14.18 -16.81
N LEU A 78 -13.43 -13.61 -16.71
CA LEU A 78 -13.70 -12.24 -17.16
C LEU A 78 -12.90 -11.20 -16.35
N GLY A 79 -12.82 -9.99 -16.88
CA GLY A 79 -12.11 -8.87 -16.24
C GLY A 79 -10.81 -8.49 -16.94
N LYS A 80 -10.02 -7.63 -16.32
CA LYS A 80 -8.77 -7.11 -16.90
C LYS A 80 -7.62 -7.18 -15.89
N ARG A 81 -6.50 -7.71 -16.32
CA ARG A 81 -5.25 -7.82 -15.57
C ARG A 81 -4.14 -7.20 -16.38
N GLY A 82 -3.12 -6.71 -15.70
CA GLY A 82 -1.95 -6.19 -16.39
C GLY A 82 -1.33 -5.00 -15.68
N PHE A 83 -0.39 -4.38 -16.38
CA PHE A 83 0.30 -3.21 -15.90
C PHE A 83 -0.59 -1.97 -16.05
N ALA A 84 -0.91 -1.32 -14.95
CA ALA A 84 -1.66 -0.07 -14.92
C ALA A 84 -1.30 0.72 -13.64
N PRO A 85 -1.54 2.03 -13.60
CA PRO A 85 -1.27 2.83 -12.40
C PRO A 85 -2.14 2.43 -11.19
N SER A 86 -3.35 1.91 -11.43
CA SER A 86 -4.25 1.39 -10.40
C SER A 86 -5.13 0.26 -10.92
N THR A 87 -5.72 -0.55 -10.04
CA THR A 87 -6.75 -1.53 -10.43
C THR A 87 -8.03 -0.84 -10.87
N THR A 88 -8.36 0.30 -10.26
CA THR A 88 -9.47 1.17 -10.66
C THR A 88 -9.36 1.58 -12.13
N ARG A 89 -8.15 1.89 -12.62
CA ARG A 89 -7.88 2.18 -14.04
C ARG A 89 -8.21 0.98 -14.92
N LEU A 90 -7.81 -0.22 -14.53
CA LEU A 90 -8.12 -1.45 -15.28
C LEU A 90 -9.62 -1.71 -15.38
N VAL A 91 -10.37 -1.44 -14.30
CA VAL A 91 -11.83 -1.54 -14.29
C VAL A 91 -12.45 -0.52 -15.25
N TYR A 92 -11.99 0.75 -15.20
CA TYR A 92 -12.46 1.81 -16.08
C TYR A 92 -12.24 1.46 -17.55
N ASP A 93 -11.03 1.04 -17.91
CA ASP A 93 -10.67 0.67 -19.27
C ASP A 93 -11.34 -0.61 -19.77
N TYR A 94 -11.71 -1.52 -18.86
CA TYR A 94 -12.42 -2.76 -19.21
C TYR A 94 -13.83 -2.48 -19.67
N TYR A 95 -14.54 -1.62 -18.93
CA TYR A 95 -15.93 -1.31 -19.28
C TYR A 95 -16.05 -0.27 -20.39
N ASP A 96 -15.09 0.62 -20.55
CA ASP A 96 -15.06 1.72 -21.55
C ASP A 96 -16.44 2.38 -21.75
N SER A 97 -17.09 2.73 -20.64
CA SER A 97 -18.49 3.17 -20.63
C SER A 97 -18.63 4.67 -20.37
N PRO A 98 -19.47 5.38 -21.15
CA PRO A 98 -19.81 6.77 -20.86
C PRO A 98 -20.38 7.00 -19.46
N ARG A 99 -21.00 5.97 -18.84
CA ARG A 99 -21.54 6.02 -17.48
C ARG A 99 -20.46 6.24 -16.42
N LEU A 100 -19.20 5.94 -16.73
CA LEU A 100 -18.06 6.07 -15.82
C LEU A 100 -17.28 7.37 -16.00
N LYS A 101 -17.49 8.13 -17.08
CA LYS A 101 -16.77 9.38 -17.38
C LYS A 101 -16.79 10.40 -16.25
N ARG A 102 -17.89 10.47 -15.51
CA ARG A 102 -18.01 11.39 -14.36
C ARG A 102 -16.98 11.12 -13.25
N PHE A 103 -16.36 9.96 -13.21
CA PHE A 103 -15.37 9.56 -12.22
C PHE A 103 -13.91 9.76 -12.68
N GLU A 104 -13.66 10.28 -13.89
CA GLU A 104 -12.30 10.43 -14.43
C GLU A 104 -11.37 11.24 -13.52
N GLY A 105 -11.89 12.30 -12.88
CA GLY A 105 -11.12 13.09 -11.92
C GLY A 105 -10.68 12.25 -10.70
N PHE A 106 -11.61 11.49 -10.13
CA PHE A 106 -11.35 10.56 -9.04
C PHE A 106 -10.36 9.44 -9.44
N ILE A 107 -10.53 8.87 -10.65
CA ILE A 107 -9.66 7.82 -11.17
C ILE A 107 -8.23 8.32 -11.33
N ARG A 108 -8.02 9.54 -11.87
CA ARG A 108 -6.67 10.14 -11.99
C ARG A 108 -5.99 10.31 -10.64
N GLU A 109 -6.72 10.72 -9.60
CA GLU A 109 -6.17 10.83 -8.25
C GLU A 109 -5.86 9.44 -7.66
N THR A 110 -6.73 8.46 -7.88
CA THR A 110 -6.48 7.07 -7.46
C THR A 110 -5.22 6.52 -8.14
N ASP A 111 -5.05 6.75 -9.45
CA ASP A 111 -3.86 6.37 -10.22
C ASP A 111 -2.59 6.98 -9.61
N ARG A 112 -2.63 8.27 -9.31
CA ARG A 112 -1.50 9.01 -8.75
C ARG A 112 -1.09 8.48 -7.38
N ILE A 113 -2.07 8.18 -6.55
CA ILE A 113 -1.86 7.70 -5.17
C ILE A 113 -1.37 6.25 -5.16
N ASP A 114 -2.02 5.34 -5.90
CA ASP A 114 -1.68 3.91 -5.89
C ASP A 114 -0.32 3.63 -6.54
N ASN A 115 0.06 4.45 -7.54
CA ASN A 115 1.37 4.41 -8.19
C ASN A 115 2.46 5.19 -7.44
N ALA A 116 2.14 5.70 -6.25
CA ALA A 116 3.05 6.52 -5.43
C ALA A 116 3.69 7.71 -6.20
N ASN A 117 2.94 8.32 -7.14
CA ASN A 117 3.34 9.53 -7.84
C ASN A 117 2.90 10.76 -7.04
N LEU A 118 3.47 10.89 -5.84
CA LEU A 118 3.19 11.93 -4.86
C LEU A 118 4.35 12.92 -4.79
N THR A 119 4.04 14.17 -4.48
CA THR A 119 5.02 15.20 -4.15
C THR A 119 5.41 15.12 -2.68
N MET A 120 6.48 15.79 -2.26
CA MET A 120 6.82 15.92 -0.84
C MET A 120 5.71 16.61 -0.06
N ASP A 121 5.05 17.61 -0.66
CA ASP A 121 3.93 18.31 -0.03
C ASP A 121 2.71 17.40 0.16
N ASP A 122 2.38 16.55 -0.82
CA ASP A 122 1.34 15.52 -0.65
C ASP A 122 1.60 14.59 0.55
N VAL A 123 2.87 14.35 0.87
CA VAL A 123 3.26 13.45 1.97
C VAL A 123 3.30 14.18 3.31
N LEU A 124 3.82 15.43 3.33
CA LEU A 124 3.98 16.22 4.56
C LEU A 124 2.71 16.97 4.97
N ASN A 125 1.96 17.45 3.98
CA ASN A 125 0.75 18.27 4.15
C ASN A 125 -0.41 17.69 3.31
N PRO A 126 -0.83 16.44 3.54
CA PRO A 126 -1.81 15.79 2.67
C PRO A 126 -3.16 16.48 2.69
N GLU A 127 -3.73 16.67 1.50
CA GLU A 127 -5.04 17.25 1.27
C GLU A 127 -5.88 16.40 0.30
N GLY A 128 -7.16 16.70 0.19
CA GLY A 128 -8.05 16.13 -0.81
C GLY A 128 -8.04 14.59 -0.81
N TRP A 129 -7.85 14.00 -1.98
CA TRP A 129 -7.86 12.54 -2.16
C TRP A 129 -6.67 11.84 -1.48
N VAL A 130 -5.52 12.49 -1.38
CA VAL A 130 -4.36 11.96 -0.66
C VAL A 130 -4.68 11.81 0.82
N LEU A 131 -5.22 12.87 1.45
CA LEU A 131 -5.63 12.82 2.85
C LEU A 131 -6.71 11.76 3.09
N LEU A 132 -7.70 11.66 2.21
CA LEU A 132 -8.72 10.62 2.29
C LEU A 132 -8.11 9.22 2.21
N SER A 133 -7.15 9.02 1.29
CA SER A 133 -6.50 7.71 1.13
C SER A 133 -5.79 7.24 2.39
N TYR A 134 -5.18 8.16 3.14
CA TYR A 134 -4.50 7.86 4.41
C TYR A 134 -5.49 7.43 5.50
N THR A 135 -6.73 7.89 5.47
CA THR A 135 -7.77 7.42 6.40
C THR A 135 -8.25 6.00 6.12
N LEU A 136 -7.95 5.47 4.92
CA LEU A 136 -8.29 4.11 4.48
C LEU A 136 -7.08 3.16 4.57
N ASP A 137 -5.86 3.67 4.69
CA ASP A 137 -4.65 2.86 4.67
C ASP A 137 -4.36 2.25 6.06
N PRO A 138 -4.31 0.91 6.17
CA PRO A 138 -3.99 0.25 7.44
C PRO A 138 -2.59 0.57 7.96
N PHE A 139 -1.64 0.97 7.10
CA PHE A 139 -0.30 1.39 7.52
C PHE A 139 -0.29 2.72 8.28
N MET A 140 -1.37 3.50 8.20
CA MET A 140 -1.56 4.71 8.98
C MET A 140 -2.19 4.46 10.36
N GLY A 141 -2.23 3.20 10.84
CA GLY A 141 -2.84 2.83 12.12
C GLY A 141 -4.36 2.92 12.16
N LEU A 142 -4.98 3.33 11.08
CA LEU A 142 -6.41 3.57 10.94
C LEU A 142 -7.06 2.49 10.09
N ALA A 143 -6.88 1.21 10.46
CA ALA A 143 -7.47 0.11 9.69
C ALA A 143 -8.91 0.41 9.29
N ALA A 144 -9.17 0.49 7.98
CA ALA A 144 -10.50 0.75 7.47
C ALA A 144 -11.36 -0.51 7.69
N TYR A 145 -12.41 -0.38 8.48
CA TYR A 145 -13.40 -1.45 8.62
C TYR A 145 -14.48 -1.33 7.54
N HIS A 146 -15.21 -2.42 7.33
CA HIS A 146 -16.19 -2.54 6.25
C HIS A 146 -17.16 -1.37 6.17
N GLY A 147 -17.78 -0.98 7.30
CA GLY A 147 -18.77 0.11 7.32
C GLY A 147 -18.21 1.45 6.86
N TYR A 148 -16.99 1.78 7.30
CA TYR A 148 -16.30 3.00 6.89
C TYR A 148 -15.97 3.03 5.39
N ALA A 149 -15.29 2.00 4.91
CA ALA A 149 -14.92 1.91 3.49
C ALA A 149 -16.17 1.92 2.58
N PHE A 150 -17.25 1.27 3.03
CA PHE A 150 -18.52 1.26 2.32
C PHE A 150 -19.19 2.64 2.29
N ALA A 151 -19.21 3.36 3.41
CA ALA A 151 -19.77 4.72 3.47
C ALA A 151 -19.01 5.68 2.54
N VAL A 152 -17.68 5.63 2.53
CA VAL A 152 -16.83 6.40 1.60
C VAL A 152 -17.15 6.02 0.14
N MET A 153 -17.22 4.72 -0.17
CA MET A 153 -17.56 4.22 -1.51
C MET A 153 -18.90 4.78 -1.99
N ILE A 154 -19.94 4.68 -1.17
CA ILE A 154 -21.29 5.15 -1.52
C ILE A 154 -21.31 6.68 -1.72
N SER A 155 -20.61 7.43 -0.88
CA SER A 155 -20.50 8.89 -1.04
C SER A 155 -19.91 9.26 -2.39
N ILE A 156 -18.78 8.64 -2.78
CA ILE A 156 -18.13 8.86 -4.08
C ILE A 156 -19.06 8.41 -5.22
N GLN A 157 -19.70 7.25 -5.09
CA GLN A 157 -20.61 6.70 -6.09
C GLN A 157 -21.80 7.65 -6.36
N ASN A 158 -22.29 8.34 -5.34
CA ASN A 158 -23.36 9.32 -5.44
C ASN A 158 -22.90 10.64 -6.06
N GLY A 159 -21.59 10.82 -6.27
CA GLY A 159 -21.00 11.99 -6.92
C GLY A 159 -20.57 13.08 -5.96
N SER A 160 -20.37 12.74 -4.69
CA SER A 160 -19.80 13.68 -3.73
C SER A 160 -18.41 14.14 -4.18
N HIS A 161 -18.18 15.44 -4.12
CA HIS A 161 -16.82 15.99 -4.26
C HIS A 161 -15.97 15.60 -3.07
N VAL A 162 -14.65 15.50 -3.23
CA VAL A 162 -13.73 15.08 -2.15
C VAL A 162 -13.94 15.84 -0.85
N ASN A 163 -14.16 17.16 -0.90
CA ASN A 163 -14.39 17.97 0.29
C ASN A 163 -15.66 17.53 1.06
N GLN A 164 -16.70 17.12 0.35
CA GLN A 164 -17.92 16.59 0.97
C GLN A 164 -17.66 15.24 1.65
N VAL A 165 -16.80 14.40 1.08
CA VAL A 165 -16.38 13.13 1.71
C VAL A 165 -15.53 13.42 2.95
N LEU A 166 -14.59 14.37 2.87
CA LEU A 166 -13.76 14.79 4.00
C LEU A 166 -14.56 15.42 5.14
N ASP A 167 -15.72 16.03 4.82
CA ASP A 167 -16.62 16.62 5.80
C ASP A 167 -17.51 15.61 6.55
N MET A 168 -17.55 14.36 6.12
CA MET A 168 -18.27 13.31 6.85
C MET A 168 -17.71 13.16 8.28
N PRO A 169 -18.58 13.06 9.30
CA PRO A 169 -18.14 13.06 10.73
C PRO A 169 -17.08 12.01 11.03
N GLU A 170 -17.25 10.81 10.50
CA GLU A 170 -16.30 9.72 10.72
C GLU A 170 -14.96 9.96 10.01
N VAL A 171 -14.99 10.52 8.80
CA VAL A 171 -13.77 10.88 8.06
C VAL A 171 -13.01 11.96 8.82
N LYS A 172 -13.69 13.00 9.32
CA LYS A 172 -13.09 14.05 10.18
C LYS A 172 -12.43 13.46 11.44
N GLY A 173 -13.09 12.54 12.09
CA GLY A 173 -12.54 11.86 13.26
C GLY A 173 -11.23 11.12 12.95
N ARG A 174 -11.20 10.41 11.81
CA ARG A 174 -10.01 9.72 11.32
C ARG A 174 -8.89 10.68 10.88
N ILE A 175 -9.23 11.78 10.23
CA ILE A 175 -8.25 12.82 9.86
C ILE A 175 -7.60 13.41 11.10
N ASN A 176 -8.36 13.72 12.13
CA ASN A 176 -7.82 14.26 13.38
C ASN A 176 -6.84 13.25 14.02
N ARG A 177 -7.21 11.98 14.06
CA ARG A 177 -6.32 10.93 14.56
C ARG A 177 -5.06 10.81 13.71
N TYR A 178 -5.19 10.75 12.39
CA TYR A 178 -4.07 10.71 11.46
C TYR A 178 -3.08 11.87 11.72
N ARG A 179 -3.58 13.09 11.87
CA ARG A 179 -2.73 14.27 12.10
C ARG A 179 -1.94 14.16 13.40
N MET A 180 -2.56 13.69 14.48
CA MET A 180 -1.87 13.48 15.76
C MET A 180 -0.78 12.40 15.62
N ASP A 181 -1.12 11.26 15.04
CA ASP A 181 -0.19 10.14 14.86
C ASP A 181 0.96 10.51 13.88
N ALA A 182 0.69 11.34 12.86
CA ALA A 182 1.68 11.78 11.87
C ALA A 182 2.75 12.71 12.48
N GLU A 183 2.37 13.63 13.37
CA GLU A 183 3.32 14.51 14.08
C GLU A 183 4.22 13.70 15.03
N GLU A 184 3.65 12.77 15.78
CA GLU A 184 4.41 11.86 16.64
C GLU A 184 5.38 10.99 15.80
N PHE A 185 4.88 10.41 14.72
CA PHE A 185 5.70 9.59 13.83
C PHE A 185 6.86 10.37 13.19
N LYS A 186 6.61 11.61 12.79
CA LYS A 186 7.64 12.50 12.24
C LYS A 186 8.72 12.81 13.26
N PHE A 187 8.34 13.07 14.51
CA PHE A 187 9.27 13.30 15.60
C PHE A 187 10.16 12.06 15.83
N GLU A 188 9.54 10.87 15.98
CA GLU A 188 10.26 9.62 16.17
C GLU A 188 11.19 9.28 15.00
N LEU A 189 10.75 9.51 13.75
CA LEU A 189 11.62 9.33 12.59
C LEU A 189 12.83 10.25 12.61
N THR A 190 12.65 11.53 13.01
CA THR A 190 13.75 12.51 13.05
C THR A 190 14.80 12.13 14.10
N ASP A 191 14.36 11.64 15.26
CA ASP A 191 15.23 11.25 16.36
C ASP A 191 15.99 9.94 16.09
N ARG A 192 15.32 8.98 15.40
CA ARG A 192 15.79 7.60 15.25
C ARG A 192 16.32 7.27 13.86
N SER A 193 16.36 8.23 12.95
CA SER A 193 16.90 8.01 11.62
C SER A 193 18.23 8.72 11.42
N LYS A 194 19.12 8.05 10.69
CA LYS A 194 20.38 8.61 10.20
C LYS A 194 20.49 8.39 8.72
N LEU A 195 21.01 9.38 8.02
CA LEU A 195 21.39 9.22 6.62
C LEU A 195 22.84 8.73 6.58
N GLU A 196 23.06 7.54 6.07
CA GLU A 196 24.36 6.93 5.82
C GLU A 196 24.55 6.83 4.31
N GLU A 197 25.24 7.81 3.72
CA GLU A 197 25.35 8.02 2.28
C GLU A 197 23.99 8.21 1.62
N ASN A 198 23.48 7.18 0.91
CA ASN A 198 22.16 7.16 0.26
C ASN A 198 21.11 6.34 1.02
N VAL A 199 21.50 5.70 2.14
CA VAL A 199 20.65 4.81 2.92
C VAL A 199 20.12 5.54 4.16
N ILE A 200 18.81 5.61 4.32
CA ILE A 200 18.18 6.08 5.56
C ILE A 200 18.06 4.87 6.49
N VAL A 201 18.84 4.87 7.56
CA VAL A 201 18.77 3.82 8.60
C VAL A 201 17.89 4.35 9.73
N THR A 202 16.77 3.67 9.98
CA THR A 202 15.83 4.00 11.06
C THR A 202 15.77 2.85 12.07
N ASP A 203 16.11 3.11 13.32
CA ASP A 203 16.18 2.09 14.37
C ASP A 203 15.10 2.31 15.45
N PHE A 204 14.12 1.41 15.50
CA PHE A 204 13.03 1.41 16.47
C PHE A 204 13.14 0.26 17.49
N ARG A 205 14.34 -0.32 17.69
CA ARG A 205 14.50 -1.48 18.60
C ARG A 205 14.24 -1.16 20.07
N ASP A 206 14.45 0.07 20.47
CA ASP A 206 14.28 0.56 21.83
C ASP A 206 12.90 1.20 22.09
N THR A 207 11.96 1.09 21.13
CA THR A 207 10.60 1.60 21.32
C THR A 207 9.67 0.54 21.90
N ASP A 208 8.95 0.88 22.98
CA ASP A 208 7.92 0.01 23.55
C ASP A 208 6.70 -0.12 22.63
N ILE A 209 6.35 0.95 21.93
CA ILE A 209 5.24 1.01 20.99
C ILE A 209 5.78 1.47 19.64
N MET A 210 5.65 0.60 18.63
CA MET A 210 6.03 0.95 17.27
C MET A 210 5.20 2.14 16.77
N PRO A 211 5.82 3.27 16.44
CA PRO A 211 5.08 4.43 15.93
C PRO A 211 4.48 4.10 14.56
N VAL A 212 3.29 4.66 14.31
CA VAL A 212 2.52 4.39 13.11
C VAL A 212 2.37 5.66 12.29
N GLY A 213 2.71 5.60 11.01
CA GLY A 213 2.62 6.76 10.14
C GLY A 213 2.96 6.47 8.69
N ASN A 214 2.98 7.52 7.90
CA ASN A 214 3.26 7.43 6.48
C ASN A 214 4.75 7.08 6.24
N ARG A 215 5.00 5.89 5.71
CA ARG A 215 6.34 5.38 5.39
C ARG A 215 7.18 6.29 4.48
N PHE A 216 6.54 7.20 3.73
CA PHE A 216 7.25 8.11 2.84
C PHE A 216 7.78 9.38 3.54
N ILE A 217 7.38 9.63 4.80
CA ILE A 217 7.87 10.77 5.58
C ILE A 217 9.39 10.70 5.76
N ALA A 218 9.97 9.51 5.95
CA ALA A 218 11.42 9.36 6.04
C ALA A 218 12.15 9.97 4.83
N PHE A 219 11.63 9.75 3.62
CA PHE A 219 12.22 10.28 2.39
C PHE A 219 11.96 11.78 2.17
N ALA A 220 10.95 12.34 2.82
CA ALA A 220 10.73 13.78 2.82
C ALA A 220 11.63 14.51 3.84
N LEU A 221 12.00 13.83 4.93
CA LEU A 221 12.94 14.33 5.93
C LEU A 221 14.40 14.21 5.47
N PHE A 222 14.73 13.17 4.72
CA PHE A 222 16.06 12.88 4.18
C PHE A 222 15.99 12.72 2.66
N PRO A 223 15.85 13.83 1.91
CA PRO A 223 15.59 13.78 0.46
C PRO A 223 16.75 13.22 -0.38
N GLU A 224 17.95 13.22 0.15
CA GLU A 224 19.13 12.62 -0.47
C GLU A 224 19.08 11.09 -0.44
N GLY A 225 18.35 10.50 0.54
CA GLY A 225 18.20 9.06 0.67
C GLY A 225 17.32 8.47 -0.44
N ASN A 226 17.80 7.39 -1.06
CA ASN A 226 17.06 6.69 -2.11
C ASN A 226 16.49 5.35 -1.66
N VAL A 227 16.92 4.86 -0.49
CA VAL A 227 16.43 3.63 0.15
C VAL A 227 16.44 3.77 1.67
N GLN A 228 15.47 3.14 2.33
CA GLN A 228 15.38 3.08 3.80
C GLN A 228 15.56 1.63 4.27
N VAL A 229 16.32 1.46 5.34
CA VAL A 229 16.42 0.26 6.18
C VAL A 229 15.78 0.58 7.53
N GLY A 230 14.60 0.05 7.77
CA GLY A 230 13.88 0.20 9.03
C GLY A 230 14.05 -1.04 9.89
N ILE A 231 14.55 -0.89 11.12
CA ILE A 231 14.83 -1.97 12.07
C ILE A 231 13.86 -1.83 13.22
N SER A 232 13.18 -2.92 13.59
CA SER A 232 12.24 -2.92 14.73
C SER A 232 12.20 -4.28 15.40
N LEU A 233 11.97 -4.29 16.71
CA LEU A 233 11.78 -5.51 17.47
C LEU A 233 10.29 -5.86 17.54
N HIS A 234 9.94 -7.14 17.36
CA HIS A 234 8.57 -7.59 17.58
C HIS A 234 8.19 -7.45 19.06
N LYS A 235 6.90 -7.24 19.37
CA LYS A 235 6.40 -6.98 20.73
C LYS A 235 6.81 -8.02 21.77
N ASP A 236 6.94 -9.28 21.36
CA ASP A 236 7.39 -10.38 22.23
C ASP A 236 8.93 -10.51 22.29
N GLN A 237 9.66 -9.62 21.63
CA GLN A 237 11.12 -9.58 21.54
C GLN A 237 11.76 -10.87 20.98
N THR A 238 10.99 -11.67 20.28
CA THR A 238 11.46 -12.95 19.69
C THR A 238 11.99 -12.78 18.28
N GLU A 239 11.65 -11.68 17.61
CA GLU A 239 11.92 -11.46 16.18
C GLU A 239 12.33 -10.01 15.93
N LEU A 240 13.47 -9.81 15.31
CA LEU A 240 13.92 -8.52 14.80
C LEU A 240 13.53 -8.42 13.34
N ARG A 241 12.75 -7.38 13.00
CA ARG A 241 12.25 -7.14 11.65
C ARG A 241 13.06 -6.07 10.95
N VAL A 242 13.59 -6.42 9.79
CA VAL A 242 14.25 -5.50 8.87
C VAL A 242 13.31 -5.24 7.69
N ARG A 243 12.96 -3.97 7.49
CA ARG A 243 12.10 -3.52 6.40
C ARG A 243 12.91 -2.66 5.45
N LEU A 244 12.77 -2.92 4.17
CA LEU A 244 13.43 -2.21 3.09
C LEU A 244 12.40 -1.48 2.25
N GLY A 245 12.68 -0.22 1.92
CA GLY A 245 11.79 0.58 1.06
C GLY A 245 12.56 1.54 0.19
N LYS A 246 12.19 1.68 -1.09
CA LYS A 246 12.75 2.70 -1.97
C LYS A 246 12.03 4.03 -1.83
N SER A 247 12.78 5.10 -2.03
CA SER A 247 12.23 6.45 -2.14
C SER A 247 11.27 6.55 -3.34
N ILE A 248 10.17 7.27 -3.14
CA ILE A 248 9.27 7.67 -4.23
C ILE A 248 9.72 9.00 -4.86
N PHE A 249 10.62 9.74 -4.21
CA PHE A 249 11.15 11.02 -4.66
C PHE A 249 12.50 10.86 -5.35
N ASN A 250 13.49 10.32 -4.66
CA ASN A 250 14.80 9.97 -5.20
C ASN A 250 14.77 8.52 -5.70
N ARG A 251 14.46 8.31 -6.98
CA ARG A 251 14.25 6.98 -7.58
C ARG A 251 15.53 6.36 -8.16
N THR A 252 16.69 6.73 -7.66
CA THR A 252 17.98 6.26 -8.19
C THR A 252 18.40 4.87 -7.68
N CYS A 253 17.73 4.29 -6.66
CA CYS A 253 18.04 2.95 -6.19
C CYS A 253 17.58 1.87 -7.18
N GLU A 254 18.52 1.13 -7.79
CA GLU A 254 18.24 0.06 -8.75
C GLU A 254 18.15 -1.34 -8.11
N VAL A 255 18.61 -1.50 -6.85
CA VAL A 255 18.58 -2.81 -6.15
C VAL A 255 17.18 -3.38 -6.09
N HIS A 256 16.98 -4.63 -6.50
CA HIS A 256 15.71 -5.33 -6.35
C HIS A 256 15.54 -5.80 -4.90
N LEU A 257 14.85 -5.00 -4.06
CA LEU A 257 14.77 -5.24 -2.61
C LEU A 257 14.18 -6.61 -2.25
N GLY A 258 13.22 -7.12 -3.03
CA GLY A 258 12.64 -8.46 -2.80
C GLY A 258 13.69 -9.56 -2.94
N GLN A 259 14.53 -9.52 -3.97
CA GLN A 259 15.61 -10.49 -4.17
C GLN A 259 16.71 -10.36 -3.10
N LEU A 260 16.98 -9.12 -2.65
CA LEU A 260 17.89 -8.92 -1.54
C LEU A 260 17.34 -9.56 -0.25
N ALA A 261 16.07 -9.33 0.07
CA ALA A 261 15.45 -9.90 1.27
C ALA A 261 15.36 -11.45 1.23
N GLU A 262 15.18 -12.06 0.05
CA GLU A 262 15.16 -13.51 -0.12
C GLU A 262 16.47 -14.18 0.31
N ARG A 263 17.63 -13.50 0.21
CA ARG A 263 18.93 -14.00 0.68
C ARG A 263 18.95 -14.25 2.20
N TYR A 264 18.09 -13.56 2.93
CA TYR A 264 17.95 -13.60 4.39
C TYR A 264 16.65 -14.28 4.84
N GLY A 265 16.02 -15.09 3.97
CA GLY A 265 14.79 -15.83 4.28
C GLY A 265 13.51 -14.99 4.27
N GLY A 266 13.58 -13.76 3.78
CA GLY A 266 12.45 -12.86 3.63
C GLY A 266 11.86 -12.84 2.23
N GLY A 267 11.30 -11.69 1.84
CA GLY A 267 10.74 -11.51 0.51
C GLY A 267 10.10 -10.14 0.33
N GLY A 268 9.54 -9.93 -0.85
CA GLY A 268 8.89 -8.66 -1.19
C GLY A 268 8.86 -8.43 -2.69
N VAL A 269 8.86 -7.15 -3.06
CA VAL A 269 8.87 -6.68 -4.44
C VAL A 269 10.07 -5.77 -4.67
N SER A 270 10.31 -5.35 -5.90
CA SER A 270 11.47 -4.50 -6.23
C SER A 270 11.56 -3.23 -5.37
N GLY A 271 10.43 -2.60 -5.04
CA GLY A 271 10.40 -1.32 -4.30
C GLY A 271 10.19 -1.43 -2.79
N ALA A 272 9.82 -2.61 -2.27
CA ALA A 272 9.58 -2.82 -0.83
C ALA A 272 9.72 -4.29 -0.47
N ALA A 273 10.44 -4.58 0.60
CA ALA A 273 10.72 -5.93 1.05
C ALA A 273 10.96 -5.97 2.57
N GLY A 274 11.14 -7.16 3.11
CA GLY A 274 11.53 -7.32 4.49
C GLY A 274 11.89 -8.76 4.83
N PHE A 275 12.62 -8.91 5.89
CA PHE A 275 13.03 -10.19 6.45
C PHE A 275 13.11 -10.10 7.97
N SER A 276 13.27 -11.23 8.62
CA SER A 276 13.35 -11.33 10.07
C SER A 276 14.63 -12.02 10.50
N LEU A 277 15.20 -11.55 11.61
CA LEU A 277 16.40 -12.09 12.21
C LEU A 277 16.11 -12.48 13.68
N ASP A 278 16.88 -13.41 14.22
CA ASP A 278 16.87 -13.69 15.65
C ASP A 278 17.67 -12.59 16.38
N PRO A 279 17.05 -11.80 17.28
CA PRO A 279 17.77 -10.76 18.00
C PRO A 279 18.88 -11.25 18.89
N LYS A 280 18.94 -12.56 19.19
CA LYS A 280 19.97 -13.22 20.03
C LYS A 280 21.11 -13.83 19.21
N ASP A 281 20.98 -13.91 17.89
CA ASP A 281 22.06 -14.43 17.05
C ASP A 281 23.20 -13.40 16.99
N ALA A 282 24.41 -13.84 17.30
CA ALA A 282 25.62 -13.01 17.26
C ALA A 282 25.91 -12.41 15.86
N LYS A 283 25.32 -12.96 14.80
CA LYS A 283 25.47 -12.47 13.42
C LYS A 283 24.46 -11.39 13.04
N THR A 284 23.45 -11.14 13.85
CA THR A 284 22.36 -10.22 13.52
C THR A 284 22.85 -8.82 13.16
N GLU A 285 23.72 -8.24 13.96
CA GLU A 285 24.27 -6.88 13.68
C GLU A 285 25.15 -6.89 12.41
N ALA A 286 25.95 -7.95 12.21
CA ALA A 286 26.77 -8.06 11.01
C ALA A 286 25.91 -8.23 9.74
N THR A 287 24.78 -8.94 9.81
CA THR A 287 23.82 -9.08 8.70
C THR A 287 23.17 -7.74 8.37
N ILE A 288 22.79 -6.94 9.37
CA ILE A 288 22.23 -5.61 9.14
C ILE A 288 23.26 -4.70 8.47
N ALA A 289 24.51 -4.71 8.96
CA ALA A 289 25.58 -3.92 8.38
C ALA A 289 25.88 -4.32 6.93
N GLU A 290 25.92 -5.63 6.62
CA GLU A 290 26.09 -6.16 5.26
C GLU A 290 24.98 -5.69 4.31
N VAL A 291 23.71 -5.65 4.77
CA VAL A 291 22.60 -5.17 3.97
C VAL A 291 22.73 -3.66 3.69
N ILE A 292 23.12 -2.87 4.67
CA ILE A 292 23.35 -1.43 4.51
C ILE A 292 24.49 -1.18 3.53
N GLU A 293 25.64 -1.82 3.70
CA GLU A 293 26.80 -1.74 2.81
C GLU A 293 26.43 -2.13 1.37
N HIS A 294 25.71 -3.24 1.19
CA HIS A 294 25.22 -3.66 -0.13
C HIS A 294 24.33 -2.61 -0.80
N LEU A 295 23.48 -1.92 -0.03
CA LEU A 295 22.62 -0.87 -0.54
C LEU A 295 23.40 0.43 -0.85
N GLN A 296 24.46 0.73 -0.13
CA GLN A 296 25.36 1.85 -0.40
C GLN A 296 26.16 1.62 -1.69
N GLU A 297 26.80 0.46 -1.83
CA GLU A 297 27.63 0.11 -2.98
C GLU A 297 26.85 0.02 -4.31
N ASN A 298 25.57 -0.40 -4.26
CA ASN A 298 24.76 -0.65 -5.45
C ASN A 298 23.69 0.44 -5.68
N ALA A 299 23.84 1.59 -5.04
CA ALA A 299 22.89 2.69 -5.16
C ALA A 299 22.97 3.41 -6.50
N TYR A 300 24.16 3.42 -7.09
CA TYR A 300 24.43 4.15 -8.33
C TYR A 300 25.19 3.23 -9.29
N THR A 301 24.50 2.71 -10.29
CA THR A 301 25.18 2.23 -11.50
C THR A 301 25.36 3.45 -12.41
N PHE A 302 26.61 3.86 -12.62
CA PHE A 302 26.98 4.91 -13.56
C PHE A 302 26.85 4.42 -14.99
#